data_3ef676891d198815e99d05fc82afc7e2
#
_entry.id   3ef676891d198815e99d05fc82afc7e2
#
_cell.length_a   1.000
_cell.length_b   1.000
_cell.length_c   1.000
_cell.angle_alpha   90.00
_cell.angle_beta   90.00
_cell.angle_gamma   90.00
#
_symmetry.space_group_name_H-M   'P 1'
#
loop_
_entity.id
_entity.type
_entity.pdbx_description
1 polymer ?
#
loop_
_entity_poly.entity_id
_entity_poly.type
_entity_poly.pdbx_seq_one_letter_code
_entity_poly.pdbx_strand_id
1 'polypeptide(L)'
;MDINNIKIDDIPTTTEELMAYEAKFNNHTQKNIDEKMAKEREKFLSKQPSDKEMEEKIVEHLKKIYDPELPVNIYDLGLIYKVECWTNEVSMLKMCKITMTLTSATCSFSNVIIDLVKSIVSRQSGLENIDVDIVFDPPWNQESMTDEAKLAMGLL
;
A
#
# COMPACT_ATOMS: atom_id res chain seq x y z
N MET A 1 -38.31 5.53 0.14
CA MET A 1 -39.71 5.74 0.53
C MET A 1 -39.92 7.24 0.61
N ASP A 2 -40.83 7.77 -0.19
CA ASP A 2 -41.03 9.22 -0.28
C ASP A 2 -41.95 9.62 0.91
N ILE A 3 -41.46 10.45 1.80
CA ILE A 3 -42.15 10.88 3.02
C ILE A 3 -43.50 11.59 2.69
N ASN A 4 -43.64 12.06 1.45
CA ASN A 4 -44.84 12.75 0.98
C ASN A 4 -46.03 11.83 0.60
N ASN A 5 -45.85 10.50 0.74
CA ASN A 5 -46.86 9.53 0.29
C ASN A 5 -47.30 8.56 1.41
N ILE A 6 -47.09 8.93 2.68
CA ILE A 6 -47.54 8.13 3.84
C ILE A 6 -49.01 8.44 4.07
N LYS A 7 -49.88 7.43 3.91
CA LYS A 7 -51.28 7.53 4.27
C LYS A 7 -51.45 7.40 5.79
N ILE A 8 -52.40 8.10 6.37
CA ILE A 8 -52.67 8.08 7.82
C ILE A 8 -52.98 6.64 8.30
N ASP A 9 -53.57 5.83 7.40
CA ASP A 9 -53.93 4.42 7.67
C ASP A 9 -52.68 3.48 7.75
N ASP A 10 -51.50 3.94 7.28
CA ASP A 10 -50.25 3.18 7.29
C ASP A 10 -49.42 3.44 8.57
N ILE A 11 -49.89 4.27 9.49
CA ILE A 11 -49.18 4.61 10.74
C ILE A 11 -49.44 3.49 11.76
N PRO A 12 -48.37 2.83 12.27
CA PRO A 12 -48.51 1.79 13.27
C PRO A 12 -49.18 2.32 14.54
N THR A 13 -50.22 1.64 15.04
CA THR A 13 -51.02 2.04 16.20
C THR A 13 -50.70 1.21 17.45
N THR A 14 -50.01 0.09 17.28
CA THR A 14 -49.59 -0.76 18.42
C THR A 14 -48.09 -0.75 18.58
N THR A 15 -47.60 -1.04 19.79
CA THR A 15 -46.17 -1.10 20.09
C THR A 15 -45.45 -2.16 19.21
N GLU A 16 -46.13 -3.25 18.93
CA GLU A 16 -45.58 -4.34 18.10
C GLU A 16 -45.44 -3.94 16.61
N GLU A 17 -46.46 -3.25 16.08
CA GLU A 17 -46.46 -2.69 14.74
C GLU A 17 -45.41 -1.59 14.59
N LEU A 18 -45.24 -0.76 15.62
CA LEU A 18 -44.20 0.30 15.64
C LEU A 18 -42.80 -0.30 15.58
N MET A 19 -42.52 -1.32 16.39
CA MET A 19 -41.22 -2.02 16.38
C MET A 19 -40.95 -2.69 15.02
N ALA A 20 -41.96 -3.30 14.41
CA ALA A 20 -41.83 -3.91 13.08
C ALA A 20 -41.58 -2.85 11.98
N TYR A 21 -42.23 -1.71 12.10
CA TYR A 21 -42.06 -0.58 11.18
C TYR A 21 -40.67 0.04 11.30
N GLU A 22 -40.20 0.29 12.52
CA GLU A 22 -38.83 0.78 12.79
C GLU A 22 -37.77 -0.19 12.30
N ALA A 23 -37.94 -1.48 12.51
CA ALA A 23 -37.03 -2.51 12.03
C ALA A 23 -36.94 -2.54 10.49
N LYS A 24 -38.06 -2.40 9.78
CA LYS A 24 -38.10 -2.31 8.31
C LYS A 24 -37.44 -1.02 7.80
N PHE A 25 -37.72 0.10 8.45
CA PHE A 25 -37.18 1.39 8.08
C PHE A 25 -35.65 1.41 8.28
N ASN A 26 -35.17 0.94 9.43
CA ASN A 26 -33.74 0.86 9.73
C ASN A 26 -33.00 -0.09 8.78
N ASN A 27 -33.56 -1.27 8.47
CA ASN A 27 -32.98 -2.20 7.51
C ASN A 27 -32.90 -1.61 6.10
N HIS A 28 -33.94 -0.91 5.63
CA HIS A 28 -33.94 -0.32 4.31
C HIS A 28 -32.94 0.85 4.22
N THR A 29 -32.86 1.68 5.25
CA THR A 29 -31.92 2.78 5.34
C THR A 29 -30.48 2.29 5.42
N GLN A 30 -30.23 1.27 6.26
CA GLN A 30 -28.90 0.67 6.39
C GLN A 30 -28.43 0.06 5.06
N LYS A 31 -29.30 -0.71 4.40
CA LYS A 31 -28.98 -1.29 3.08
C LYS A 31 -28.62 -0.23 2.04
N ASN A 32 -29.35 0.87 1.99
CA ASN A 32 -29.08 1.97 1.06
C ASN A 32 -27.75 2.66 1.38
N ILE A 33 -27.41 2.82 2.66
CA ILE A 33 -26.13 3.37 3.10
C ILE A 33 -24.99 2.43 2.68
N ASP A 34 -25.13 1.13 2.96
CA ASP A 34 -24.13 0.13 2.64
C ASP A 34 -23.89 0.03 1.13
N GLU A 35 -24.94 0.07 0.31
CA GLU A 35 -24.82 0.08 -1.16
C GLU A 35 -24.13 1.34 -1.67
N LYS A 36 -24.44 2.50 -1.09
CA LYS A 36 -23.79 3.76 -1.47
C LYS A 36 -22.32 3.76 -1.08
N MET A 37 -22.00 3.32 0.13
CA MET A 37 -20.63 3.20 0.61
C MET A 37 -19.82 2.20 -0.23
N ALA A 38 -20.43 1.07 -0.61
CA ALA A 38 -19.80 0.08 -1.48
C ALA A 38 -19.43 0.67 -2.86
N LYS A 39 -20.34 1.43 -3.45
CA LYS A 39 -20.10 2.11 -4.74
C LYS A 39 -19.02 3.19 -4.65
N GLU A 40 -19.01 3.97 -3.58
CA GLU A 40 -17.98 4.98 -3.36
C GLU A 40 -16.61 4.33 -3.11
N ARG A 41 -16.59 3.21 -2.37
CA ARG A 41 -15.39 2.40 -2.15
C ARG A 41 -14.83 1.86 -3.48
N GLU A 42 -15.68 1.26 -4.31
CA GLU A 42 -15.29 0.74 -5.61
C GLU A 42 -14.73 1.85 -6.52
N LYS A 43 -15.39 3.01 -6.55
CA LYS A 43 -14.95 4.18 -7.29
C LYS A 43 -13.61 4.73 -6.78
N PHE A 44 -13.36 4.67 -5.48
CA PHE A 44 -12.07 5.08 -4.90
C PHE A 44 -10.97 4.09 -5.29
N LEU A 45 -11.22 2.79 -5.14
CA LEU A 45 -10.27 1.73 -5.50
C LEU A 45 -9.92 1.74 -6.98
N SER A 46 -10.89 2.01 -7.86
CA SER A 46 -10.64 2.08 -9.31
C SER A 46 -9.70 3.22 -9.73
N LYS A 47 -9.47 4.19 -8.87
CA LYS A 47 -8.54 5.31 -9.09
C LYS A 47 -7.15 5.07 -8.47
N GLN A 48 -7.02 4.05 -7.62
CA GLN A 48 -5.73 3.69 -7.03
C GLN A 48 -4.92 2.86 -8.03
N PRO A 49 -3.59 2.99 -8.02
CA PRO A 49 -2.74 2.10 -8.79
C PRO A 49 -2.95 0.64 -8.31
N SER A 50 -2.81 -0.31 -9.22
CA SER A 50 -2.74 -1.72 -8.85
C SER A 50 -1.52 -1.97 -7.94
N ASP A 51 -1.49 -3.11 -7.24
CA ASP A 51 -0.36 -3.46 -6.39
C ASP A 51 0.94 -3.49 -7.21
N LYS A 52 0.87 -4.08 -8.40
CA LYS A 52 2.01 -4.14 -9.32
C LYS A 52 2.48 -2.77 -9.81
N GLU A 53 1.57 -1.87 -10.18
CA GLU A 53 1.92 -0.51 -10.57
C GLU A 53 2.54 0.27 -9.40
N MET A 54 2.10 0.01 -8.17
CA MET A 54 2.72 0.60 -6.99
C MET A 54 4.12 0.06 -6.76
N GLU A 55 4.32 -1.25 -6.88
CA GLU A 55 5.64 -1.89 -6.80
C GLU A 55 6.61 -1.32 -7.83
N GLU A 56 6.20 -1.16 -9.10
CA GLU A 56 7.00 -0.56 -10.16
C GLU A 56 7.41 0.89 -9.81
N LYS A 57 6.49 1.71 -9.30
CA LYS A 57 6.80 3.08 -8.85
C LYS A 57 7.79 3.10 -7.69
N ILE A 58 7.66 2.16 -6.75
CA ILE A 58 8.61 2.05 -5.65
C ILE A 58 10.00 1.67 -6.16
N VAL A 59 10.09 0.71 -7.09
CA VAL A 59 11.36 0.35 -7.74
C VAL A 59 12.00 1.57 -8.42
N GLU A 60 11.23 2.42 -9.11
CA GLU A 60 11.74 3.65 -9.70
C GLU A 60 12.30 4.62 -8.64
N HIS A 61 11.71 4.66 -7.45
CA HIS A 61 12.25 5.45 -6.34
C HIS A 61 13.53 4.84 -5.77
N LEU A 62 13.59 3.51 -5.64
CA LEU A 62 14.78 2.81 -5.14
C LEU A 62 15.99 2.98 -6.06
N LYS A 63 15.77 3.03 -7.37
CA LYS A 63 16.82 3.30 -8.37
C LYS A 63 17.43 4.72 -8.27
N LYS A 64 16.82 5.63 -7.51
CA LYS A 64 17.35 6.98 -7.26
C LYS A 64 18.20 7.05 -6.00
N ILE A 65 18.27 5.98 -5.23
CA ILE A 65 19.04 5.90 -3.99
C ILE A 65 20.38 5.26 -4.31
N TYR A 66 21.46 6.01 -4.13
CA TYR A 66 22.81 5.54 -4.35
C TYR A 66 23.44 5.09 -3.04
N ASP A 67 24.26 4.05 -3.13
CA ASP A 67 25.13 3.66 -2.04
C ASP A 67 26.15 4.78 -1.78
N PRO A 68 26.41 5.17 -0.52
CA PRO A 68 27.36 6.24 -0.21
C PRO A 68 28.81 5.90 -0.55
N GLU A 69 29.15 4.62 -0.67
CA GLU A 69 30.50 4.15 -0.94
C GLU A 69 30.71 3.72 -2.40
N LEU A 70 29.61 3.43 -3.12
CA LEU A 70 29.67 2.89 -4.48
C LEU A 70 28.90 3.78 -5.46
N PRO A 71 29.41 3.99 -6.69
CA PRO A 71 28.75 4.84 -7.70
C PRO A 71 27.56 4.16 -8.38
N VAL A 72 26.83 3.33 -7.65
CA VAL A 72 25.70 2.52 -8.13
C VAL A 72 24.53 2.64 -7.17
N ASN A 73 23.32 2.63 -7.71
CA ASN A 73 22.13 2.66 -6.87
C ASN A 73 21.85 1.31 -6.20
N ILE A 74 21.11 1.33 -5.09
CA ILE A 74 20.87 0.15 -4.25
C ILE A 74 20.07 -0.95 -4.96
N TYR A 75 19.28 -0.61 -5.98
CA TYR A 75 18.52 -1.59 -6.76
C TYR A 75 19.45 -2.37 -7.71
N ASP A 76 20.28 -1.65 -8.47
CA ASP A 76 21.22 -2.25 -9.43
C ASP A 76 22.38 -2.96 -8.73
N LEU A 77 22.69 -2.59 -7.48
CA LEU A 77 23.58 -3.35 -6.61
C LEU A 77 23.00 -4.73 -6.20
N GLY A 78 21.70 -4.96 -6.45
CA GLY A 78 21.03 -6.18 -6.02
C GLY A 78 20.75 -6.28 -4.54
N LEU A 79 20.65 -5.12 -3.84
CA LEU A 79 20.34 -5.07 -2.42
C LEU A 79 18.84 -5.26 -2.14
N ILE A 80 17.99 -5.07 -3.13
CA ILE A 80 16.53 -5.21 -3.00
C ILE A 80 16.14 -6.63 -3.41
N TYR A 81 15.70 -7.42 -2.45
CA TYR A 81 15.27 -8.80 -2.71
C TYR A 81 13.82 -8.91 -3.10
N LYS A 82 12.95 -8.09 -2.49
CA LYS A 82 11.52 -8.12 -2.77
C LYS A 82 10.86 -6.79 -2.47
N VAL A 83 9.91 -6.41 -3.30
CA VAL A 83 8.96 -5.31 -3.06
C VAL A 83 7.58 -5.92 -3.16
N GLU A 84 6.76 -5.76 -2.13
CA GLU A 84 5.39 -6.27 -2.06
C GLU A 84 4.47 -5.14 -1.65
N CYS A 85 3.41 -4.94 -2.43
CA CYS A 85 2.39 -3.97 -2.09
C CYS A 85 1.02 -4.66 -2.02
N TRP A 86 0.18 -4.17 -1.11
CA TRP A 86 -1.21 -4.62 -0.95
C TRP A 86 -2.07 -3.46 -0.49
N THR A 87 -3.38 -3.59 -0.67
CA THR A 87 -4.34 -2.58 -0.22
C THR A 87 -4.78 -2.87 1.22
N ASN A 88 -4.68 -1.87 2.10
CA ASN A 88 -5.29 -1.93 3.42
C ASN A 88 -6.82 -1.85 3.27
N GLU A 89 -7.53 -2.85 3.78
CA GLU A 89 -8.99 -2.95 3.64
C GLU A 89 -9.76 -1.86 4.39
N VAL A 90 -9.16 -1.24 5.39
CA VAL A 90 -9.78 -0.19 6.20
C VAL A 90 -9.56 1.19 5.60
N SER A 91 -8.30 1.57 5.38
CA SER A 91 -7.94 2.90 4.86
C SER A 91 -8.06 3.01 3.34
N MET A 92 -8.09 1.89 2.62
CA MET A 92 -8.06 1.78 1.16
C MET A 92 -6.78 2.31 0.52
N LEU A 93 -5.78 2.61 1.30
CA LEU A 93 -4.47 3.02 0.82
C LEU A 93 -3.53 1.82 0.68
N LYS A 94 -2.43 2.01 -0.03
CA LYS A 94 -1.44 0.95 -0.23
C LYS A 94 -0.51 0.86 0.96
N MET A 95 -0.27 -0.37 1.38
CA MET A 95 0.80 -0.77 2.28
C MET A 95 1.90 -1.40 1.45
N CYS A 96 3.15 -1.15 1.78
CA CYS A 96 4.27 -1.79 1.08
C CYS A 96 5.29 -2.32 2.05
N LYS A 97 5.90 -3.46 1.68
CA LYS A 97 7.03 -4.05 2.37
C LYS A 97 8.19 -4.20 1.39
N ILE A 98 9.35 -3.72 1.78
CA ILE A 98 10.61 -3.90 1.06
C ILE A 98 11.47 -4.85 1.88
N THR A 99 11.83 -5.98 1.29
CA THR A 99 12.84 -6.89 1.84
C THR A 99 14.16 -6.60 1.14
N MET A 100 15.15 -6.20 1.89
CA MET A 100 16.45 -5.83 1.35
C MET A 100 17.60 -6.35 2.22
N THR A 101 18.80 -6.29 1.65
CA THR A 101 20.03 -6.61 2.36
C THR A 101 21.03 -5.45 2.28
N LEU A 102 22.18 -5.64 2.87
CA LEU A 102 23.33 -4.73 2.82
C LEU A 102 24.56 -5.48 2.31
N THR A 103 25.52 -4.76 1.74
CA THR A 103 26.79 -5.34 1.26
C THR A 103 27.60 -5.97 2.40
N SER A 104 27.39 -5.52 3.64
CA SER A 104 28.00 -6.06 4.85
C SER A 104 27.06 -5.88 6.06
N ALA A 105 27.00 -6.87 6.93
CA ALA A 105 26.26 -6.81 8.19
C ALA A 105 26.83 -5.76 9.19
N THR A 106 28.08 -5.34 8.99
CA THR A 106 28.76 -4.32 9.81
C THR A 106 28.75 -2.93 9.18
N CYS A 107 27.92 -2.71 8.14
CA CYS A 107 27.83 -1.44 7.46
C CYS A 107 27.36 -0.33 8.40
N SER A 108 28.23 0.65 8.65
CA SER A 108 27.94 1.80 9.54
C SER A 108 26.84 2.71 8.98
N PHE A 109 26.51 2.58 7.67
CA PHE A 109 25.52 3.38 6.96
C PHE A 109 24.15 2.69 6.84
N SER A 110 23.97 1.51 7.44
CA SER A 110 22.70 0.75 7.34
C SER A 110 21.48 1.57 7.74
N ASN A 111 21.53 2.27 8.85
CA ASN A 111 20.43 3.12 9.30
C ASN A 111 20.17 4.29 8.32
N VAL A 112 21.22 4.87 7.76
CA VAL A 112 21.10 5.97 6.78
C VAL A 112 20.41 5.51 5.52
N ILE A 113 20.76 4.32 5.00
CA ILE A 113 20.09 3.73 3.82
C ILE A 113 18.64 3.43 4.11
N ILE A 114 18.32 2.82 5.25
CA ILE A 114 16.93 2.52 5.67
C ILE A 114 16.11 3.79 5.78
N ASP A 115 16.62 4.82 6.44
CA ASP A 115 15.93 6.09 6.62
C ASP A 115 15.72 6.80 5.26
N LEU A 116 16.69 6.71 4.37
CA LEU A 116 16.60 7.27 3.03
C LEU A 116 15.55 6.53 2.19
N VAL A 117 15.53 5.20 2.23
CA VAL A 117 14.49 4.37 1.58
C VAL A 117 13.11 4.78 2.10
N LYS A 118 12.91 4.79 3.39
CA LYS A 118 11.64 5.20 4.01
C LYS A 118 11.24 6.61 3.61
N SER A 119 12.16 7.57 3.67
CA SER A 119 11.90 8.98 3.33
C SER A 119 11.53 9.20 1.86
N ILE A 120 12.21 8.51 0.95
CA ILE A 120 11.95 8.68 -0.49
C ILE A 120 10.67 7.97 -0.91
N VAL A 121 10.48 6.75 -0.45
CA VAL A 121 9.32 5.93 -0.83
C VAL A 121 8.03 6.45 -0.18
N SER A 122 8.09 6.95 1.06
CA SER A 122 6.90 7.52 1.75
C SER A 122 6.29 8.73 1.03
N ARG A 123 7.01 9.35 0.10
CA ARG A 123 6.49 10.45 -0.73
C ARG A 123 5.58 9.97 -1.86
N GLN A 124 5.49 8.66 -2.09
CA GLN A 124 4.63 8.10 -3.13
C GLN A 124 3.16 8.31 -2.77
N SER A 125 2.42 8.98 -3.64
CA SER A 125 0.98 9.21 -3.45
C SER A 125 0.21 7.89 -3.43
N GLY A 126 -0.74 7.77 -2.51
CA GLY A 126 -1.55 6.57 -2.33
C GLY A 126 -0.92 5.51 -1.41
N LEU A 127 0.27 5.76 -0.90
CA LEU A 127 0.94 4.90 0.08
C LEU A 127 0.60 5.37 1.50
N GLU A 128 0.14 4.44 2.34
CA GLU A 128 -0.16 4.69 3.75
C GLU A 128 1.08 4.45 4.62
N ASN A 129 1.73 3.33 4.39
CA ASN A 129 2.91 2.93 5.17
C ASN A 129 3.86 2.09 4.34
N ILE A 130 5.13 2.14 4.74
CA ILE A 130 6.19 1.31 4.21
C ILE A 130 6.95 0.65 5.35
N ASP A 131 7.12 -0.64 5.24
CA ASP A 131 7.97 -1.45 6.10
C ASP A 131 9.23 -1.85 5.36
N VAL A 132 10.39 -1.74 6.01
CA VAL A 132 11.68 -2.12 5.46
C VAL A 132 12.30 -3.19 6.34
N ASP A 133 12.41 -4.38 5.79
CA ASP A 133 12.94 -5.57 6.45
C ASP A 133 14.35 -5.86 5.94
N ILE A 134 15.33 -5.86 6.86
CA ILE A 134 16.72 -6.14 6.53
C ILE A 134 17.00 -7.60 6.82
N VAL A 135 17.42 -8.32 5.79
CA VAL A 135 17.78 -9.75 5.87
C VAL A 135 19.21 -9.96 5.40
N PHE A 136 19.88 -10.95 5.98
CA PHE A 136 21.25 -11.34 5.64
C PHE A 136 21.34 -12.77 5.12
N ASP A 137 20.19 -13.38 4.88
CA ASP A 137 20.06 -14.69 4.25
C ASP A 137 19.03 -14.61 3.12
N PRO A 138 19.43 -14.92 1.87
CA PRO A 138 20.81 -15.22 1.44
C PRO A 138 21.74 -13.99 1.58
N PRO A 139 23.04 -14.20 1.80
CA PRO A 139 24.00 -13.11 1.87
C PRO A 139 24.18 -12.47 0.49
N TRP A 140 24.39 -11.15 0.47
CA TRP A 140 24.71 -10.45 -0.75
C TRP A 140 26.05 -10.89 -1.34
N ASN A 141 26.14 -10.93 -2.64
CA ASN A 141 27.37 -11.12 -3.39
C ASN A 141 27.34 -10.30 -4.69
N GLN A 142 28.50 -10.16 -5.34
CA GLN A 142 28.64 -9.37 -6.58
C GLN A 142 27.83 -9.91 -7.77
N GLU A 143 27.45 -11.18 -7.75
CA GLU A 143 26.63 -11.78 -8.80
C GLU A 143 25.19 -11.27 -8.77
N SER A 144 24.74 -10.76 -7.62
CA SER A 144 23.42 -10.14 -7.45
C SER A 144 23.30 -8.80 -8.18
N MET A 145 24.42 -8.20 -8.61
CA MET A 145 24.44 -6.93 -9.32
C MET A 145 23.94 -7.08 -10.76
N THR A 146 23.30 -6.03 -11.27
CA THR A 146 23.01 -5.94 -12.72
C THR A 146 24.30 -5.83 -13.54
N ASP A 147 24.24 -6.15 -14.82
CA ASP A 147 25.41 -6.02 -15.71
C ASP A 147 25.86 -4.57 -15.84
N GLU A 148 24.93 -3.62 -15.83
CA GLU A 148 25.21 -2.18 -15.82
C GLU A 148 25.98 -1.76 -14.56
N ALA A 149 25.60 -2.30 -13.42
CA ALA A 149 26.28 -2.05 -12.15
C ALA A 149 27.70 -2.66 -12.15
N LYS A 150 27.85 -3.87 -12.64
CA LYS A 150 29.15 -4.54 -12.80
C LYS A 150 30.08 -3.77 -13.73
N LEU A 151 29.53 -3.27 -14.84
CA LEU A 151 30.30 -2.45 -15.79
C LEU A 151 30.74 -1.13 -15.15
N ALA A 152 29.85 -0.42 -14.41
CA ALA A 152 30.16 0.81 -13.70
C ALA A 152 31.26 0.61 -12.63
N MET A 153 31.33 -0.58 -12.06
CA MET A 153 32.32 -1.00 -11.06
C MET A 153 33.62 -1.56 -11.67
N GLY A 154 33.68 -1.72 -12.99
CA GLY A 154 34.83 -2.31 -13.67
C GLY A 154 34.99 -3.82 -13.46
N LEU A 155 33.87 -4.53 -13.22
CA LEU A 155 33.84 -5.96 -12.98
C LEU A 155 33.46 -6.78 -14.26
N LEU A 156 33.09 -6.09 -15.32
CA LEU A 156 32.85 -6.61 -16.66
C LEU A 156 33.81 -5.96 -17.67
#